data_c86d780c67a9f746a8a06727fc94d0fd
#
_entry.id   c86d780c67a9f746a8a06727fc94d0fd
#
_cell.length_a   1.000
_cell.length_b   1.000
_cell.length_c   1.000
_cell.angle_alpha   90.00
_cell.angle_beta   90.00
_cell.angle_gamma   90.00
#
_symmetry.space_group_name_H-M   'P 1'
#
loop_
_entity.id
_entity.type
_entity.pdbx_description
1 polymer ?
#
loop_
_entity_poly.entity_id
_entity_poly.type
_entity_poly.pdbx_seq_one_letter_code
_entity_poly.pdbx_strand_id
1 'polypeptide(L)'
;EEIEFDSTKYQSDNITFDVKMINEFPDDTTKLRNQVMVYNYSVDSLNKVMKTASAFRNNLFIVYGDSKVFATEMINKLNILNKDYPVSLIALPDWSKYDRLFNENLMKLNTIIFDDDYPDYDTYAVGKFVCKFRDEYGTEPKDVAYHGFNIAWYFLNALINYGDNVAPAIPTFDIPLLNTKYHFEKKSVNDGYENSYWNIYQYKNYEKQLLQYE
;
A
#
# COMPACT_ATOMS: atom_id res chain seq x y z
N GLU A 1 -18.76 6.50 -16.22
CA GLU A 1 -18.74 7.91 -15.74
C GLU A 1 -17.48 8.08 -14.88
N GLU A 2 -16.60 9.00 -15.30
CA GLU A 2 -15.39 9.37 -14.58
C GLU A 2 -15.76 10.00 -13.24
N ILE A 3 -15.09 9.57 -12.19
CA ILE A 3 -15.19 10.21 -10.87
C ILE A 3 -14.25 11.42 -10.91
N GLU A 4 -14.78 12.61 -11.18
CA GLU A 4 -14.05 13.85 -10.99
C GLU A 4 -13.82 14.11 -9.51
N PHE A 5 -12.57 14.11 -9.11
CA PHE A 5 -12.13 14.56 -7.79
C PHE A 5 -12.06 16.09 -7.78
N ASP A 6 -13.03 16.74 -7.15
CA ASP A 6 -13.00 18.19 -6.93
C ASP A 6 -12.08 18.51 -5.74
N SER A 7 -10.86 18.96 -6.05
CA SER A 7 -9.82 19.30 -5.07
C SER A 7 -10.05 20.65 -4.34
N THR A 8 -11.11 21.37 -4.63
CA THR A 8 -11.35 22.71 -4.07
C THR A 8 -12.07 22.74 -2.73
N LYS A 9 -12.49 21.59 -2.19
CA LYS A 9 -13.21 21.49 -0.90
C LYS A 9 -12.34 21.11 0.31
N TYR A 10 -11.02 21.19 0.19
CA TYR A 10 -10.14 20.95 1.35
C TYR A 10 -9.94 22.25 2.14
N GLN A 11 -10.84 22.55 3.04
CA GLN A 11 -10.58 23.45 4.17
C GLN A 11 -10.80 22.68 5.47
N SER A 12 -9.81 22.86 6.37
CA SER A 12 -9.63 22.25 7.69
C SER A 12 -10.92 22.05 8.50
N ASP A 13 -10.96 20.93 9.23
CA ASP A 13 -11.79 20.59 10.39
C ASP A 13 -13.15 19.92 10.17
N ASN A 14 -13.66 19.77 8.96
CA ASN A 14 -14.82 18.91 8.71
C ASN A 14 -14.69 18.29 7.31
N ILE A 15 -14.03 17.16 7.23
CA ILE A 15 -14.03 16.38 5.99
C ILE A 15 -15.39 15.68 5.88
N THR A 16 -16.27 16.19 5.05
CA THR A 16 -17.53 15.55 4.66
C THR A 16 -17.33 14.86 3.33
N PHE A 17 -17.33 13.51 3.31
CA PHE A 17 -17.42 12.75 2.09
C PHE A 17 -18.89 12.44 1.81
N ASP A 18 -19.38 12.72 0.64
CA ASP A 18 -20.69 12.24 0.21
C ASP A 18 -20.61 10.76 -0.14
N VAL A 19 -21.46 9.98 0.49
CA VAL A 19 -21.59 8.55 0.18
C VAL A 19 -22.32 8.40 -1.12
N LYS A 20 -21.63 8.08 -2.19
CA LYS A 20 -22.25 7.65 -3.44
C LYS A 20 -22.32 6.12 -3.43
N MET A 21 -23.53 5.56 -3.33
CA MET A 21 -23.70 4.13 -3.58
C MET A 21 -23.55 3.89 -5.09
N ILE A 22 -22.52 3.14 -5.45
CA ILE A 22 -22.40 2.65 -6.83
C ILE A 22 -23.28 1.42 -6.97
N ASN A 23 -24.50 1.62 -7.47
CA ASN A 23 -25.49 0.57 -7.67
C ASN A 23 -25.62 0.13 -9.15
N GLU A 24 -24.57 0.21 -9.92
CA GLU A 24 -24.61 -0.24 -11.31
C GLU A 24 -23.74 -1.47 -11.52
N PHE A 25 -24.35 -2.63 -11.24
CA PHE A 25 -23.87 -3.90 -11.79
C PHE A 25 -24.95 -4.50 -12.69
N PRO A 26 -24.58 -5.08 -13.84
CA PRO A 26 -25.54 -5.67 -14.75
C PRO A 26 -26.32 -6.81 -14.09
N ASP A 27 -27.56 -7.01 -14.54
CA ASP A 27 -28.61 -7.92 -14.06
C ASP A 27 -28.27 -9.42 -14.09
N ASP A 28 -27.12 -9.84 -13.61
CA ASP A 28 -26.81 -11.24 -13.40
C ASP A 28 -26.99 -11.59 -11.92
N THR A 29 -28.16 -12.07 -11.59
CA THR A 29 -28.59 -12.44 -10.23
C THR A 29 -27.80 -13.61 -9.64
N THR A 30 -26.91 -14.25 -10.38
CA THR A 30 -26.08 -15.37 -9.93
C THR A 30 -24.72 -14.92 -9.40
N LYS A 31 -24.29 -13.69 -9.66
CA LYS A 31 -23.02 -13.17 -9.15
C LYS A 31 -23.20 -12.51 -7.79
N LEU A 32 -22.45 -13.00 -6.82
CA LEU A 32 -22.30 -12.38 -5.50
C LEU A 32 -21.93 -10.89 -5.67
N ARG A 33 -22.89 -10.01 -5.38
CA ARG A 33 -22.68 -8.56 -5.51
C ARG A 33 -21.69 -8.10 -4.45
N ASN A 34 -20.52 -7.64 -4.88
CA ASN A 34 -19.62 -6.90 -4.02
C ASN A 34 -20.21 -5.51 -3.81
N GLN A 35 -20.42 -5.14 -2.56
CA GLN A 35 -20.86 -3.79 -2.21
C GLN A 35 -19.62 -2.99 -1.79
N VAL A 36 -19.39 -1.87 -2.45
CA VAL A 36 -18.38 -0.88 -2.02
C VAL A 36 -19.12 0.26 -1.34
N MET A 37 -18.77 0.52 -0.10
CA MET A 37 -19.33 1.63 0.69
C MET A 37 -18.21 2.53 1.15
N VAL A 38 -18.35 3.83 0.92
CA VAL A 38 -17.39 4.85 1.34
C VAL A 38 -17.99 5.63 2.50
N TYR A 39 -17.25 5.75 3.59
CA TYR A 39 -17.68 6.46 4.78
C TYR A 39 -16.62 7.45 5.23
N ASN A 40 -17.05 8.62 5.63
CA ASN A 40 -16.25 9.50 6.45
C ASN A 40 -16.14 8.94 7.86
N TYR A 41 -14.95 9.08 8.43
CA TYR A 41 -14.77 8.71 9.80
C TYR A 41 -15.53 9.66 10.72
N SER A 42 -16.56 9.12 11.34
CA SER A 42 -17.18 9.64 12.56
C SER A 42 -17.59 8.44 13.42
N VAL A 43 -17.76 8.62 14.70
CA VAL A 43 -18.20 7.54 15.59
C VAL A 43 -19.51 6.91 15.10
N ASP A 44 -20.40 7.73 14.57
CA ASP A 44 -21.70 7.28 14.04
C ASP A 44 -21.56 6.50 12.72
N SER A 45 -20.63 6.89 11.84
CA SER A 45 -20.40 6.18 10.59
C SER A 45 -19.83 4.80 10.81
N LEU A 46 -18.93 4.63 11.76
CA LEU A 46 -18.39 3.31 12.09
C LEU A 46 -19.48 2.36 12.62
N ASN A 47 -20.37 2.84 13.48
CA ASN A 47 -21.51 2.05 13.96
C ASN A 47 -22.45 1.63 12.83
N LYS A 48 -22.61 2.45 11.79
CA LYS A 48 -23.35 2.09 10.58
C LYS A 48 -22.63 1.00 9.78
N VAL A 49 -21.32 1.16 9.59
CA VAL A 49 -20.48 0.16 8.89
C VAL A 49 -20.53 -1.19 9.59
N MET A 50 -20.41 -1.22 10.91
CA MET A 50 -20.48 -2.47 11.69
C MET A 50 -21.83 -3.20 11.50
N LYS A 51 -22.93 -2.47 11.33
CA LYS A 51 -24.25 -3.06 11.08
C LYS A 51 -24.39 -3.66 9.67
N THR A 52 -23.53 -3.31 8.73
CA THR A 52 -23.54 -3.82 7.36
C THR A 52 -22.58 -4.99 7.15
N ALA A 53 -21.75 -5.31 8.15
CA ALA A 53 -20.82 -6.42 8.08
C ALA A 53 -21.53 -7.77 7.89
N SER A 54 -20.97 -8.60 7.04
CA SER A 54 -21.50 -9.94 6.73
C SER A 54 -20.79 -11.00 7.56
N ALA A 55 -21.54 -11.88 8.20
CA ALA A 55 -20.98 -13.04 8.89
C ALA A 55 -20.52 -14.15 7.91
N PHE A 56 -20.98 -14.13 6.66
CA PHE A 56 -20.72 -15.18 5.68
C PHE A 56 -19.68 -14.81 4.63
N ARG A 57 -19.20 -13.57 4.63
CA ARG A 57 -18.23 -13.05 3.66
C ARG A 57 -17.10 -12.35 4.38
N ASN A 58 -15.92 -12.33 3.75
CA ASN A 58 -14.86 -11.49 4.24
C ASN A 58 -15.22 -10.00 4.03
N ASN A 59 -15.10 -9.23 5.10
CA ASN A 59 -15.35 -7.80 5.09
C ASN A 59 -14.00 -7.10 4.92
N LEU A 60 -13.74 -6.55 3.74
CA LEU A 60 -12.51 -5.83 3.44
C LEU A 60 -12.69 -4.35 3.78
N PHE A 61 -11.88 -3.86 4.70
CA PHE A 61 -11.82 -2.45 5.06
C PHE A 61 -10.59 -1.80 4.45
N ILE A 62 -10.81 -0.74 3.68
CA ILE A 62 -9.73 0.12 3.17
C ILE A 62 -9.76 1.38 4.02
N VAL A 63 -8.74 1.58 4.84
CA VAL A 63 -8.70 2.69 5.79
C VAL A 63 -7.55 3.63 5.43
N TYR A 64 -7.90 4.88 5.21
CA TYR A 64 -6.96 5.95 4.91
C TYR A 64 -6.93 6.96 6.06
N GLY A 65 -5.75 7.18 6.63
CA GLY A 65 -5.51 8.16 7.70
C GLY A 65 -4.10 8.00 8.27
N ASP A 66 -3.40 9.10 8.42
CA ASP A 66 -1.99 9.18 8.82
C ASP A 66 -1.78 9.36 10.33
N SER A 67 -2.84 9.66 11.08
CA SER A 67 -2.75 9.84 12.52
C SER A 67 -2.64 8.52 13.27
N LYS A 68 -1.61 8.36 14.12
CA LYS A 68 -1.45 7.19 14.99
C LYS A 68 -2.67 6.98 15.91
N VAL A 69 -3.27 8.05 16.40
CA VAL A 69 -4.47 7.97 17.26
C VAL A 69 -5.64 7.36 16.48
N PHE A 70 -5.89 7.88 15.29
CA PHE A 70 -6.91 7.36 14.38
C PHE A 70 -6.66 5.89 14.01
N ALA A 71 -5.43 5.55 13.61
CA ALA A 71 -5.06 4.19 13.27
C ALA A 71 -5.28 3.23 14.45
N THR A 72 -4.87 3.62 15.66
CA THR A 72 -5.06 2.82 16.87
C THR A 72 -6.54 2.58 17.17
N GLU A 73 -7.37 3.63 17.05
CA GLU A 73 -8.81 3.53 17.26
C GLU A 73 -9.46 2.60 16.23
N MET A 74 -9.14 2.77 14.96
CA MET A 74 -9.67 1.93 13.89
C MET A 74 -9.30 0.46 14.06
N ILE A 75 -8.03 0.16 14.32
CA ILE A 75 -7.58 -1.22 14.55
C ILE A 75 -8.28 -1.85 15.75
N ASN A 76 -8.43 -1.12 16.86
CA ASN A 76 -9.13 -1.65 18.03
C ASN A 76 -10.59 -1.99 17.71
N LYS A 77 -11.29 -1.11 16.99
CA LYS A 77 -12.70 -1.34 16.59
C LYS A 77 -12.82 -2.48 15.59
N LEU A 78 -11.93 -2.57 14.61
CA LEU A 78 -11.92 -3.67 13.65
C LEU A 78 -11.57 -5.01 14.31
N ASN A 79 -10.68 -5.04 15.30
CA ASN A 79 -10.40 -6.25 16.08
C ASN A 79 -11.60 -6.70 16.93
N ILE A 80 -12.41 -5.77 17.43
CA ILE A 80 -13.67 -6.12 18.10
C ILE A 80 -14.63 -6.74 17.08
N LEU A 81 -14.78 -6.12 15.92
CA LEU A 81 -15.65 -6.62 14.85
C LEU A 81 -15.19 -8.00 14.34
N ASN A 82 -13.88 -8.23 14.25
CA ASN A 82 -13.31 -9.49 13.77
C ASN A 82 -13.60 -10.71 14.68
N LYS A 83 -14.17 -10.49 15.86
CA LYS A 83 -14.62 -11.60 16.73
C LYS A 83 -15.87 -12.27 16.19
N ASP A 84 -16.74 -11.51 15.54
CA ASP A 84 -18.05 -11.96 15.09
C ASP A 84 -18.14 -12.05 13.57
N TYR A 85 -17.28 -11.31 12.86
CA TYR A 85 -17.30 -11.18 11.40
C TYR A 85 -15.88 -11.31 10.86
N PRO A 86 -15.63 -12.07 9.78
CA PRO A 86 -14.31 -12.13 9.17
C PRO A 86 -13.93 -10.78 8.58
N VAL A 87 -12.82 -10.20 9.04
CA VAL A 87 -12.34 -8.87 8.65
C VAL A 87 -10.95 -8.97 8.07
N SER A 88 -10.73 -8.26 6.96
CA SER A 88 -9.41 -7.95 6.42
C SER A 88 -9.25 -6.45 6.27
N LEU A 89 -8.03 -5.95 6.47
CA LEU A 89 -7.71 -4.53 6.43
C LEU A 89 -6.71 -4.23 5.32
N ILE A 90 -6.94 -3.16 4.57
CA ILE A 90 -5.90 -2.50 3.78
C ILE A 90 -5.57 -1.18 4.49
N ALA A 91 -4.30 -1.00 4.82
CA ALA A 91 -3.83 0.15 5.59
C ALA A 91 -2.66 0.86 4.91
N LEU A 92 -2.35 2.07 5.38
CA LEU A 92 -1.21 2.84 4.91
C LEU A 92 0.12 2.22 5.39
N PRO A 93 1.23 2.38 4.62
CA PRO A 93 2.57 1.90 4.98
C PRO A 93 3.03 2.37 6.36
N ASP A 94 2.74 3.61 6.73
CA ASP A 94 3.15 4.19 8.02
C ASP A 94 2.58 3.47 9.24
N TRP A 95 1.47 2.76 9.07
CA TRP A 95 0.92 1.96 10.16
C TRP A 95 1.86 0.82 10.58
N SER A 96 2.68 0.33 9.67
CA SER A 96 3.70 -0.69 9.95
C SER A 96 4.86 -0.17 10.83
N LYS A 97 5.06 1.14 10.86
CA LYS A 97 6.15 1.80 11.60
C LYS A 97 5.78 2.10 13.06
N TYR A 98 4.51 1.87 13.45
CA TYR A 98 4.07 2.02 14.83
C TYR A 98 4.57 0.86 15.71
N ASP A 99 4.34 0.91 17.00
CA ASP A 99 4.95 -0.01 17.97
C ASP A 99 4.53 -1.49 17.79
N ARG A 100 5.27 -2.38 18.46
CA ARG A 100 5.17 -3.84 18.31
C ARG A 100 3.77 -4.40 18.61
N LEU A 101 3.06 -3.83 19.58
CA LEU A 101 1.67 -4.23 19.91
C LEU A 101 0.70 -3.95 18.75
N PHE A 102 1.02 -2.93 17.97
CA PHE A 102 0.27 -2.58 16.79
C PHE A 102 0.40 -3.66 15.71
N ASN A 103 1.60 -4.20 15.52
CA ASN A 103 1.86 -5.25 14.53
C ASN A 103 1.05 -6.54 14.82
N GLU A 104 0.90 -6.95 16.08
CA GLU A 104 0.05 -8.10 16.43
C GLU A 104 -1.41 -7.89 16.04
N ASN A 105 -1.90 -6.67 16.19
CA ASN A 105 -3.26 -6.32 15.81
C ASN A 105 -3.45 -6.27 14.29
N LEU A 106 -2.44 -5.81 13.54
CA LEU A 106 -2.43 -5.87 12.08
C LEU A 106 -2.48 -7.32 11.56
N MET A 107 -1.77 -8.23 12.22
CA MET A 107 -1.81 -9.66 11.89
C MET A 107 -3.20 -10.27 12.10
N LYS A 108 -3.87 -9.95 13.22
CA LYS A 108 -5.23 -10.44 13.50
C LYS A 108 -6.24 -10.02 12.43
N LEU A 109 -6.01 -8.87 11.81
CA LEU A 109 -6.85 -8.33 10.74
C LEU A 109 -6.40 -8.75 9.34
N ASN A 110 -5.47 -9.68 9.22
CA ASN A 110 -4.90 -10.08 7.92
C ASN A 110 -4.53 -8.86 7.06
N THR A 111 -3.86 -7.88 7.67
CA THR A 111 -3.67 -6.56 7.06
C THR A 111 -2.77 -6.64 5.85
N ILE A 112 -3.21 -6.01 4.77
CA ILE A 112 -2.46 -5.84 3.53
C ILE A 112 -1.97 -4.39 3.49
N ILE A 113 -0.71 -4.22 3.11
CA ILE A 113 -0.07 -2.91 2.95
C ILE A 113 0.56 -2.82 1.57
N PHE A 114 0.37 -1.68 0.93
CA PHE A 114 1.03 -1.31 -0.33
C PHE A 114 2.18 -0.38 0.03
N ASP A 115 3.40 -0.78 -0.28
CA ASP A 115 4.60 0.00 0.00
C ASP A 115 5.51 -0.01 -1.24
N ASP A 116 6.25 1.06 -1.46
CA ASP A 116 7.28 1.09 -2.48
C ASP A 116 8.57 0.38 -2.04
N ASP A 117 8.70 0.09 -0.73
CA ASP A 117 9.86 -0.52 -0.11
C ASP A 117 9.54 -1.83 0.60
N TYR A 118 10.25 -2.88 0.22
CA TYR A 118 10.25 -4.15 0.94
C TYR A 118 11.64 -4.80 0.91
N PRO A 119 12.56 -4.43 1.82
CA PRO A 119 13.87 -5.06 1.87
C PRO A 119 13.74 -6.51 2.34
N ASP A 120 13.98 -7.44 1.42
CA ASP A 120 14.09 -8.85 1.73
C ASP A 120 15.52 -9.16 2.23
N TYR A 121 15.68 -9.20 3.54
CA TYR A 121 16.99 -9.41 4.18
C TYR A 121 17.57 -10.80 3.96
N ASP A 122 16.79 -11.76 3.46
CA ASP A 122 17.25 -13.11 3.13
C ASP A 122 17.95 -13.16 1.78
N THR A 123 17.81 -12.11 0.97
CA THR A 123 18.51 -12.03 -0.32
C THR A 123 19.98 -11.65 -0.16
N TYR A 124 20.84 -12.32 -0.91
CA TYR A 124 22.29 -12.05 -0.93
C TYR A 124 22.61 -10.57 -1.25
N ALA A 125 21.86 -9.97 -2.20
CA ALA A 125 22.10 -8.61 -2.63
C ALA A 125 21.86 -7.60 -1.50
N VAL A 126 20.74 -7.75 -0.78
CA VAL A 126 20.41 -6.90 0.37
C VAL A 126 21.42 -7.11 1.50
N GLY A 127 21.73 -8.35 1.86
CA GLY A 127 22.72 -8.66 2.89
C GLY A 127 24.09 -8.05 2.58
N LYS A 128 24.55 -8.15 1.33
CA LYS A 128 25.81 -7.55 0.88
C LYS A 128 25.79 -6.01 0.95
N PHE A 129 24.68 -5.40 0.56
CA PHE A 129 24.51 -3.95 0.65
C PHE A 129 24.58 -3.48 2.11
N VAL A 130 23.83 -4.13 3.00
CA VAL A 130 23.80 -3.82 4.44
C VAL A 130 25.18 -3.94 5.07
N CYS A 131 25.91 -5.04 4.81
CA CYS A 131 27.27 -5.21 5.33
C CYS A 131 28.20 -4.08 4.87
N LYS A 132 28.23 -3.78 3.57
CA LYS A 132 29.07 -2.69 3.03
C LYS A 132 28.70 -1.33 3.59
N PHE A 133 27.39 -1.07 3.75
CA PHE A 133 26.91 0.18 4.31
C PHE A 133 27.37 0.36 5.78
N ARG A 134 27.28 -0.72 6.56
CA ARG A 134 27.77 -0.73 7.95
C ARG A 134 29.28 -0.51 8.04
N ASP A 135 30.04 -1.17 7.17
CA ASP A 135 31.50 -1.04 7.13
C ASP A 135 31.94 0.40 6.81
N GLU A 136 31.22 1.09 5.90
CA GLU A 136 31.55 2.43 5.46
C GLU A 136 31.04 3.51 6.43
N TYR A 137 29.80 3.37 6.94
CA TYR A 137 29.12 4.43 7.68
C TYR A 137 28.93 4.14 9.17
N GLY A 138 29.25 2.94 9.64
CA GLY A 138 29.12 2.54 11.05
C GLY A 138 27.66 2.50 11.56
N THR A 139 26.68 2.45 10.67
CA THR A 139 25.25 2.45 11.02
C THR A 139 24.43 1.61 10.05
N GLU A 140 23.18 1.30 10.41
CA GLU A 140 22.24 0.60 9.54
C GLU A 140 21.74 1.51 8.41
N PRO A 141 21.59 0.96 7.17
CA PRO A 141 20.96 1.69 6.10
C PRO A 141 19.47 1.91 6.44
N LYS A 142 19.01 3.13 6.26
CA LYS A 142 17.59 3.51 6.33
C LYS A 142 16.97 3.52 4.92
N ASP A 143 15.66 3.67 4.83
CA ASP A 143 14.91 3.67 3.57
C ASP A 143 15.59 4.54 2.50
N VAL A 144 16.00 5.77 2.86
CA VAL A 144 16.71 6.68 1.93
C VAL A 144 18.02 6.13 1.35
N ALA A 145 18.71 5.23 2.07
CA ALA A 145 19.94 4.62 1.56
C ALA A 145 19.63 3.57 0.47
N TYR A 146 18.57 2.79 0.66
CA TYR A 146 18.08 1.86 -0.36
C TYR A 146 17.58 2.60 -1.59
N HIS A 147 16.77 3.65 -1.41
CA HIS A 147 16.31 4.50 -2.52
C HIS A 147 17.46 5.08 -3.33
N GLY A 148 18.44 5.70 -2.64
CA GLY A 148 19.61 6.28 -3.30
C GLY A 148 20.39 5.26 -4.11
N PHE A 149 20.62 4.06 -3.54
CA PHE A 149 21.27 2.97 -4.23
C PHE A 149 20.49 2.50 -5.45
N ASN A 150 19.19 2.23 -5.28
CA ASN A 150 18.34 1.73 -6.37
C ASN A 150 18.27 2.70 -7.54
N ILE A 151 18.06 3.99 -7.27
CA ILE A 151 18.01 5.04 -8.29
C ILE A 151 19.35 5.10 -9.05
N ALA A 152 20.46 5.19 -8.31
CA ALA A 152 21.77 5.26 -8.94
C ALA A 152 22.08 4.00 -9.75
N TRP A 153 21.81 2.82 -9.19
CA TRP A 153 22.04 1.53 -9.84
C TRP A 153 21.21 1.38 -11.13
N TYR A 154 19.92 1.69 -11.06
CA TYR A 154 19.02 1.60 -12.20
C TYR A 154 19.46 2.52 -13.34
N PHE A 155 19.55 3.82 -13.06
CA PHE A 155 19.81 4.80 -14.12
C PHE A 155 21.24 4.76 -14.65
N LEU A 156 22.25 4.44 -13.83
CA LEU A 156 23.61 4.22 -14.35
C LEU A 156 23.68 3.02 -15.27
N ASN A 157 23.04 1.91 -14.91
CA ASN A 157 22.99 0.74 -15.81
C ASN A 157 22.19 1.03 -17.09
N ALA A 158 21.06 1.75 -16.98
CA ALA A 158 20.30 2.15 -18.17
C ALA A 158 21.15 3.03 -19.11
N LEU A 159 21.88 4.01 -18.57
CA LEU A 159 22.78 4.87 -19.33
C LEU A 159 23.93 4.09 -19.99
N ILE A 160 24.53 3.13 -19.29
CA ILE A 160 25.59 2.28 -19.82
C ILE A 160 25.09 1.45 -21.00
N ASN A 161 23.87 0.93 -20.90
CA ASN A 161 23.31 0.04 -21.93
C ASN A 161 22.73 0.78 -23.14
N TYR A 162 22.16 1.97 -22.94
CA TYR A 162 21.39 2.68 -23.97
C TYR A 162 21.94 4.06 -24.35
N GLY A 163 22.88 4.61 -23.57
CA GLY A 163 23.46 5.95 -23.84
C GLY A 163 22.39 7.00 -23.98
N ASP A 164 22.45 7.78 -25.07
CA ASP A 164 21.50 8.85 -25.37
C ASP A 164 20.06 8.37 -25.61
N ASN A 165 19.88 7.06 -25.86
CA ASN A 165 18.57 6.45 -26.07
C ASN A 165 17.96 5.88 -24.76
N VAL A 166 18.41 6.32 -23.61
CA VAL A 166 17.93 5.81 -22.32
C VAL A 166 16.44 6.10 -22.10
N ALA A 167 15.96 7.28 -22.45
CA ALA A 167 14.58 7.66 -22.17
C ALA A 167 13.52 6.75 -22.82
N PRO A 168 13.59 6.42 -24.13
CA PRO A 168 12.65 5.46 -24.71
C PRO A 168 12.84 4.01 -24.25
N ALA A 169 13.99 3.66 -23.68
CA ALA A 169 14.26 2.32 -23.18
C ALA A 169 13.72 2.06 -21.75
N ILE A 170 13.52 3.10 -20.96
CA ILE A 170 13.07 3.01 -19.55
C ILE A 170 11.86 2.08 -19.35
N PRO A 171 10.77 2.12 -20.16
CA PRO A 171 9.60 1.28 -19.93
C PRO A 171 9.87 -0.23 -20.05
N THR A 172 10.91 -0.61 -20.76
CA THR A 172 11.26 -2.02 -20.98
C THR A 172 12.54 -2.47 -20.30
N PHE A 173 13.22 -1.54 -19.63
CA PHE A 173 14.46 -1.82 -18.93
C PHE A 173 14.17 -2.35 -17.53
N ASP A 174 14.56 -3.59 -17.27
CA ASP A 174 14.40 -4.25 -15.99
C ASP A 174 15.76 -4.74 -15.47
N ILE A 175 16.05 -4.45 -14.20
CA ILE A 175 17.21 -4.97 -13.47
C ILE A 175 16.84 -5.24 -12.02
N PRO A 176 17.47 -6.23 -11.36
CA PRO A 176 17.26 -6.47 -9.95
C PRO A 176 17.67 -5.25 -9.11
N LEU A 177 16.78 -4.81 -8.24
CA LEU A 177 16.97 -3.78 -7.22
C LEU A 177 16.95 -4.42 -5.82
N LEU A 178 17.28 -3.64 -4.77
CA LEU A 178 17.44 -4.19 -3.42
C LEU A 178 16.10 -4.50 -2.75
N ASN A 179 15.14 -3.59 -2.84
CA ASN A 179 13.91 -3.62 -2.02
C ASN A 179 12.66 -3.20 -2.78
N THR A 180 12.78 -2.98 -4.08
CA THR A 180 11.69 -2.56 -4.96
C THR A 180 11.95 -3.03 -6.39
N LYS A 181 11.02 -2.71 -7.28
CA LYS A 181 11.21 -2.77 -8.74
C LYS A 181 10.81 -1.43 -9.33
N TYR A 182 11.24 -1.18 -10.55
CA TYR A 182 10.73 -0.04 -11.29
C TYR A 182 9.95 -0.53 -12.50
N HIS A 183 8.72 -0.06 -12.60
CA HIS A 183 7.86 -0.27 -13.76
C HIS A 183 7.37 1.10 -14.21
N PHE A 184 8.04 1.67 -15.19
CA PHE A 184 7.79 3.03 -15.64
C PHE A 184 6.76 3.06 -16.75
N GLU A 185 5.70 3.80 -16.54
CA GLU A 185 4.61 4.01 -17.50
C GLU A 185 4.40 5.50 -17.76
N LYS A 186 3.77 5.80 -18.89
CA LYS A 186 3.25 7.14 -19.22
C LYS A 186 1.74 7.07 -19.30
N LYS A 187 1.05 8.01 -18.66
CA LYS A 187 -0.41 8.13 -18.77
C LYS A 187 -0.83 8.73 -20.11
N SER A 188 0.00 9.61 -20.67
CA SER A 188 -0.19 10.18 -22.00
C SER A 188 1.14 10.42 -22.72
N VAL A 189 1.09 10.72 -24.02
CA VAL A 189 2.29 10.94 -24.84
C VAL A 189 3.15 12.11 -24.35
N ASN A 190 2.52 13.11 -23.74
CA ASN A 190 3.17 14.32 -23.27
C ASN A 190 3.60 14.28 -21.80
N ASP A 191 3.25 13.20 -21.08
CA ASP A 191 3.56 13.05 -19.68
C ASP A 191 5.01 12.52 -19.45
N GLY A 192 5.50 12.74 -18.24
CA GLY A 192 6.69 12.06 -17.76
C GLY A 192 6.45 10.57 -17.51
N TYR A 193 7.53 9.86 -17.23
CA TYR A 193 7.43 8.48 -16.75
C TYR A 193 7.14 8.48 -15.26
N GLU A 194 6.17 7.66 -14.84
CA GLU A 194 5.85 7.39 -13.44
C GLU A 194 6.14 5.93 -13.13
N ASN A 195 6.71 5.65 -11.96
CA ASN A 195 6.83 4.28 -11.49
C ASN A 195 5.49 3.81 -10.94
N SER A 196 4.91 2.79 -11.56
CA SER A 196 3.62 2.20 -11.16
C SER A 196 3.76 0.94 -10.29
N TYR A 197 4.98 0.52 -9.97
CA TYR A 197 5.22 -0.68 -9.18
C TYR A 197 5.02 -0.42 -7.69
N TRP A 198 4.35 -1.36 -7.03
CA TRP A 198 4.14 -1.40 -5.59
C TRP A 198 4.48 -2.78 -5.04
N ASN A 199 5.15 -2.84 -3.92
CA ASN A 199 5.22 -4.06 -3.13
C ASN A 199 3.91 -4.21 -2.36
N ILE A 200 3.26 -5.36 -2.50
CA ILE A 200 2.07 -5.69 -1.74
C ILE A 200 2.45 -6.79 -0.76
N TYR A 201 2.31 -6.53 0.52
CA TYR A 201 2.58 -7.53 1.54
C TYR A 201 1.46 -7.66 2.56
N GLN A 202 1.35 -8.85 3.14
CA GLN A 202 0.37 -9.18 4.14
C GLN A 202 1.04 -9.53 5.46
N TYR A 203 0.47 -9.05 6.55
CA TYR A 203 0.83 -9.50 7.89
C TYR A 203 0.18 -10.83 8.17
N LYS A 204 0.96 -11.91 8.26
CA LYS A 204 0.49 -13.26 8.52
C LYS A 204 1.55 -14.07 9.25
N ASN A 205 1.14 -14.89 10.22
CA ASN A 205 2.03 -15.79 10.96
C ASN A 205 3.26 -15.09 11.59
N TYR A 206 3.08 -13.88 12.10
CA TYR A 206 4.13 -13.03 12.70
C TYR A 206 5.21 -12.55 11.72
N GLU A 207 4.95 -12.64 10.43
CA GLU A 207 5.84 -12.21 9.36
C GLU A 207 5.13 -11.27 8.39
N LYS A 208 5.92 -10.48 7.67
CA LYS A 208 5.48 -9.76 6.49
C LYS A 208 5.71 -10.66 5.28
N GLN A 209 4.67 -11.12 4.66
CA GLN A 209 4.74 -11.98 3.48
C GLN A 209 4.45 -11.15 2.24
N LEU A 210 5.42 -11.09 1.32
CA LEU A 210 5.21 -10.44 0.03
C LEU A 210 4.17 -11.24 -0.76
N LEU A 211 3.13 -10.56 -1.19
CA LEU A 211 2.12 -11.12 -2.08
C LEU A 211 2.64 -10.95 -3.52
N GLN A 212 2.94 -12.08 -4.16
CA GLN A 212 3.26 -12.08 -5.59
C GLN A 212 1.95 -11.94 -6.36
N TYR A 213 1.91 -10.99 -7.27
CA TYR A 213 0.85 -10.87 -8.28
C TYR A 213 1.51 -10.97 -9.65
N GLU A 214 0.93 -11.82 -10.47
CA GLU A 214 1.30 -11.99 -11.88
C GLU A 214 0.60 -10.95 -12.75
#